data_cc924bedb63f3b9c4c536a001713267a
#
_entry.id   cc924bedb63f3b9c4c536a001713267a
#
_cell.length_a   1.000
_cell.length_b   1.000
_cell.length_c   1.000
_cell.angle_alpha   90.00
_cell.angle_beta   90.00
_cell.angle_gamma   90.00
#
_symmetry.space_group_name_H-M   'P 1'
#
loop_
_entity.id
_entity.type
_entity.pdbx_description
1 polymer ?
#
loop_
_entity_poly.entity_id
_entity_poly.type
_entity_poly.pdbx_seq_one_letter_code
_entity_poly.pdbx_strand_id
1 'polypeptide(L)'
;MAETHGLLIYERLLSFAEYRKENGNKLQQAMYSDLVSYLSGKSPGNDREALRSVMWITYELTEMYVAGERELETAGWRNEYIAELKEIYAIIALTKPREFE
;
A
#
# COMPACT_ATOMS: atom_id res chain seq x y z
N MET A 1 -24.02 -5.44 11.81
CA MET A 1 -22.99 -4.69 12.52
C MET A 1 -21.87 -4.30 11.57
N ALA A 2 -21.47 -3.05 11.65
CA ALA A 2 -20.38 -2.60 10.79
C ALA A 2 -19.08 -3.28 11.23
N GLU A 3 -18.46 -3.96 10.32
CA GLU A 3 -17.19 -4.61 10.57
C GLU A 3 -16.07 -3.79 9.97
N THR A 4 -14.86 -4.03 10.45
CA THR A 4 -13.70 -3.55 9.73
C THR A 4 -13.75 -4.21 8.35
N HIS A 5 -13.33 -3.51 7.36
CA HIS A 5 -13.29 -4.01 5.98
C HIS A 5 -11.85 -4.26 5.54
N GLY A 6 -11.07 -4.74 6.51
CA GLY A 6 -9.64 -4.95 6.31
C GLY A 6 -9.29 -5.89 5.19
N LEU A 7 -10.04 -7.00 5.06
CA LEU A 7 -9.80 -7.95 3.97
C LEU A 7 -10.02 -7.30 2.61
N LEU A 8 -11.04 -6.46 2.48
CA LEU A 8 -11.32 -5.77 1.23
C LEU A 8 -10.22 -4.75 0.91
N ILE A 9 -9.79 -3.98 1.91
CA ILE A 9 -8.66 -3.05 1.75
C ILE A 9 -7.41 -3.82 1.34
N TYR A 10 -7.13 -4.93 2.02
CA TYR A 10 -5.98 -5.79 1.74
C TYR A 10 -6.00 -6.27 0.29
N GLU A 11 -7.12 -6.81 -0.16
CA GLU A 11 -7.27 -7.31 -1.52
C GLU A 11 -7.09 -6.21 -2.56
N ARG A 12 -7.70 -5.06 -2.33
CA ARG A 12 -7.61 -3.93 -3.24
C ARG A 12 -6.20 -3.37 -3.31
N LEU A 13 -5.56 -3.24 -2.14
CA LEU A 13 -4.20 -2.73 -2.11
C LEU A 13 -3.23 -3.70 -2.78
N LEU A 14 -3.40 -5.00 -2.55
CA LEU A 14 -2.56 -6.01 -3.19
C LEU A 14 -2.72 -5.99 -4.71
N SER A 15 -3.96 -5.95 -5.20
CA SER A 15 -4.23 -5.89 -6.64
C SER A 15 -3.66 -4.63 -7.28
N PHE A 16 -3.82 -3.49 -6.62
CA PHE A 16 -3.27 -2.22 -7.07
C PHE A 16 -1.73 -2.29 -7.15
N ALA A 17 -1.11 -2.83 -6.10
CA ALA A 17 0.34 -2.95 -6.03
C ALA A 17 0.89 -3.88 -7.12
N GLU A 18 0.23 -5.01 -7.35
CA GLU A 18 0.63 -5.94 -8.41
C GLU A 18 0.56 -5.28 -9.78
N TYR A 19 -0.51 -4.53 -10.05
CA TYR A 19 -0.65 -3.81 -11.31
C TYR A 19 0.46 -2.78 -11.48
N ARG A 20 0.73 -1.97 -10.46
CA ARG A 20 1.77 -0.94 -10.51
C ARG A 20 3.16 -1.52 -10.63
N LYS A 21 3.40 -2.65 -9.97
CA LYS A 21 4.67 -3.36 -10.08
C LYS A 21 4.94 -3.81 -11.52
N GLU A 22 3.91 -4.32 -12.19
CA GLU A 22 4.07 -4.85 -13.55
C GLU A 22 4.08 -3.76 -14.63
N ASN A 23 3.33 -2.69 -14.43
CA ASN A 23 3.07 -1.68 -15.46
C ASN A 23 3.66 -0.30 -15.15
N GLY A 24 4.35 -0.16 -14.03
CA GLY A 24 4.86 1.13 -13.59
C GLY A 24 6.28 1.43 -14.05
N ASN A 25 6.73 2.64 -13.71
CA ASN A 25 8.11 3.05 -13.92
C ASN A 25 9.04 2.41 -12.89
N LYS A 26 10.33 2.77 -12.92
CA LYS A 26 11.32 2.17 -12.00
C LYS A 26 10.98 2.38 -10.53
N LEU A 27 10.54 3.58 -10.17
CA LEU A 27 10.14 3.88 -8.79
C LEU A 27 8.97 3.01 -8.37
N GLN A 28 7.95 2.94 -9.21
CA GLN A 28 6.75 2.14 -8.92
C GLN A 28 7.10 0.66 -8.82
N GLN A 29 7.93 0.16 -9.71
CA GLN A 29 8.37 -1.23 -9.67
C GLN A 29 9.08 -1.56 -8.35
N ALA A 30 9.99 -0.72 -7.92
CA ALA A 30 10.73 -0.93 -6.69
C ALA A 30 9.81 -0.84 -5.46
N MET A 31 9.03 0.22 -5.37
CA MET A 31 8.13 0.47 -4.24
C MET A 31 7.07 -0.62 -4.10
N TYR A 32 6.41 -0.93 -5.19
CA TYR A 32 5.32 -1.91 -5.15
C TYR A 32 5.81 -3.36 -5.13
N SER A 33 7.03 -3.62 -5.54
CA SER A 33 7.65 -4.93 -5.34
C SER A 33 7.75 -5.26 -3.85
N ASP A 34 8.19 -4.30 -3.05
CA ASP A 34 8.26 -4.47 -1.60
C ASP A 34 6.87 -4.65 -1.00
N LEU A 35 5.92 -3.85 -1.44
CA LEU A 35 4.55 -3.92 -0.95
C LEU A 35 3.90 -5.28 -1.28
N VAL A 36 4.05 -5.75 -2.51
CA VAL A 36 3.51 -7.05 -2.94
C VAL A 36 4.16 -8.18 -2.14
N SER A 37 5.48 -8.16 -1.99
CA SER A 37 6.19 -9.20 -1.23
C SER A 37 5.68 -9.26 0.21
N TYR A 38 5.51 -8.11 0.84
CA TYR A 38 5.02 -8.07 2.21
C TYR A 38 3.60 -8.60 2.32
N LEU A 39 2.69 -8.09 1.50
CA LEU A 39 1.28 -8.48 1.59
C LEU A 39 1.05 -9.93 1.19
N SER A 40 1.72 -10.41 0.14
CA SER A 40 1.58 -11.79 -0.33
C SER A 40 1.98 -12.81 0.73
N GLY A 41 2.89 -12.46 1.61
CA GLY A 41 3.37 -13.36 2.64
C GLY A 41 2.50 -13.41 3.89
N LYS A 42 1.44 -12.62 3.97
CA LYS A 42 0.70 -12.47 5.23
C LYS A 42 -0.52 -13.38 5.37
N SER A 43 -1.22 -13.70 4.32
CA SER A 43 -2.40 -14.58 4.36
C SER A 43 -3.32 -14.32 5.56
N PRO A 44 -3.87 -13.10 5.69
CA PRO A 44 -4.66 -12.76 6.88
C PRO A 44 -5.94 -13.61 6.98
N GLY A 45 -6.24 -14.07 8.20
CA GLY A 45 -7.40 -14.90 8.45
C GLY A 45 -8.69 -14.11 8.70
N ASN A 46 -8.61 -12.81 8.97
CA ASN A 46 -9.77 -11.99 9.25
C ASN A 46 -9.47 -10.53 8.97
N ASP A 47 -10.52 -9.69 9.03
CA ASP A 47 -10.42 -8.26 8.74
C ASP A 47 -9.39 -7.55 9.62
N ARG A 48 -9.34 -7.90 10.89
CA ARG A 48 -8.46 -7.24 11.84
C ARG A 48 -6.99 -7.49 11.49
N GLU A 49 -6.64 -8.73 11.16
CA GLU A 49 -5.28 -9.08 10.75
C GLU A 49 -4.91 -8.40 9.44
N ALA A 50 -5.85 -8.39 8.48
CA ALA A 50 -5.64 -7.76 7.20
C ALA A 50 -5.39 -6.26 7.35
N LEU A 51 -6.20 -5.59 8.16
CA LEU A 51 -6.05 -4.16 8.39
C LEU A 51 -4.72 -3.85 9.08
N ARG A 52 -4.33 -4.69 10.05
CA ARG A 52 -3.05 -4.53 10.73
C ARG A 52 -1.89 -4.62 9.74
N SER A 53 -1.93 -5.59 8.82
CA SER A 53 -0.89 -5.76 7.81
C SER A 53 -0.82 -4.56 6.88
N VAL A 54 -1.97 -4.07 6.44
CA VAL A 54 -2.03 -2.89 5.56
C VAL A 54 -1.47 -1.66 6.27
N MET A 55 -1.88 -1.42 7.50
CA MET A 55 -1.41 -0.26 8.25
C MET A 55 0.07 -0.33 8.55
N TRP A 56 0.57 -1.53 8.85
CA TRP A 56 1.99 -1.72 9.12
C TRP A 56 2.83 -1.41 7.89
N ILE A 57 2.45 -1.94 6.72
CA ILE A 57 3.24 -1.70 5.52
C ILE A 57 3.16 -0.24 5.06
N THR A 58 2.02 0.43 5.24
CA THR A 58 1.93 1.85 4.90
C THR A 58 2.80 2.69 5.81
N TYR A 59 2.87 2.32 7.10
CA TYR A 59 3.79 2.97 8.03
C TYR A 59 5.24 2.77 7.59
N GLU A 60 5.62 1.55 7.23
CA GLU A 60 6.97 1.25 6.77
C GLU A 60 7.34 2.06 5.52
N LEU A 61 6.43 2.14 4.56
CA LEU A 61 6.67 2.93 3.35
C LEU A 61 6.87 4.41 3.67
N THR A 62 6.10 4.93 4.62
CA THR A 62 6.23 6.33 5.05
C THR A 62 7.58 6.56 5.72
N GLU A 63 7.99 5.63 6.58
CA GLU A 63 9.30 5.70 7.24
C GLU A 63 10.43 5.62 6.23
N MET A 64 10.31 4.76 5.23
CA MET A 64 11.28 4.67 4.15
C MET A 64 11.41 5.98 3.38
N TYR A 65 10.29 6.66 3.16
CA TYR A 65 10.33 7.98 2.53
C TYR A 65 11.13 8.97 3.36
N VAL A 66 10.85 9.03 4.67
CA VAL A 66 11.55 9.96 5.56
C VAL A 66 13.05 9.65 5.60
N ALA A 67 13.40 8.37 5.71
CA ALA A 67 14.81 7.96 5.78
C ALA A 67 15.55 8.16 4.45
N GLY A 68 14.84 7.95 3.33
CA GLY A 68 15.42 8.04 1.99
C GLY A 68 15.22 9.37 1.28
N GLU A 69 14.77 10.40 1.99
CA GLU A 69 14.41 11.67 1.36
C GLU A 69 15.52 12.24 0.48
N ARG A 70 16.75 12.21 0.96
CA ARG A 70 17.89 12.74 0.21
C ARG A 70 18.15 11.96 -1.06
N GLU A 71 18.06 10.64 -0.99
CA GLU A 71 18.24 9.77 -2.14
C GLU A 71 17.15 9.97 -3.18
N LEU A 72 15.91 10.13 -2.71
CA LEU A 72 14.78 10.39 -3.58
C LEU A 72 14.91 11.73 -4.30
N GLU A 73 15.42 12.75 -3.60
CA GLU A 73 15.68 14.05 -4.21
C GLU A 73 16.74 13.93 -5.31
N THR A 74 17.83 13.24 -5.01
CA THR A 74 18.94 13.05 -5.96
C THR A 74 18.45 12.33 -7.21
N ALA A 75 17.57 11.34 -7.05
CA ALA A 75 17.01 10.59 -8.18
C ALA A 75 15.87 11.33 -8.88
N GLY A 76 15.40 12.45 -8.32
CA GLY A 76 14.26 13.19 -8.88
C GLY A 76 12.91 12.55 -8.62
N TRP A 77 12.83 11.62 -7.66
CA TRP A 77 11.62 10.84 -7.42
C TRP A 77 10.79 11.27 -6.21
N ARG A 78 11.23 12.31 -5.52
CA ARG A 78 10.57 12.74 -4.28
C ARG A 78 9.07 12.98 -4.45
N ASN A 79 8.71 13.80 -5.42
CA ASN A 79 7.30 14.14 -5.64
C ASN A 79 6.49 12.93 -6.12
N GLU A 80 7.11 12.08 -6.93
CA GLU A 80 6.47 10.86 -7.40
C GLU A 80 6.20 9.90 -6.25
N TYR A 81 7.15 9.75 -5.34
CA TYR A 81 6.98 8.88 -4.17
C TYR A 81 5.82 9.37 -3.29
N ILE A 82 5.77 10.68 -3.03
CA ILE A 82 4.67 11.27 -2.27
C ILE A 82 3.33 10.99 -2.95
N ALA A 83 3.27 11.13 -4.27
CA ALA A 83 2.05 10.88 -5.03
C ALA A 83 1.60 9.41 -4.87
N GLU A 84 2.54 8.46 -4.90
CA GLU A 84 2.22 7.05 -4.70
C GLU A 84 1.72 6.77 -3.28
N LEU A 85 2.32 7.38 -2.26
CA LEU A 85 1.84 7.25 -0.89
C LEU A 85 0.40 7.75 -0.77
N LYS A 86 0.08 8.87 -1.41
CA LYS A 86 -1.29 9.41 -1.40
C LYS A 86 -2.27 8.44 -2.05
N GLU A 87 -1.88 7.78 -3.12
CA GLU A 87 -2.70 6.76 -3.77
C GLU A 87 -3.00 5.60 -2.82
N ILE A 88 -1.98 5.11 -2.12
CA ILE A 88 -2.12 4.03 -1.15
C ILE A 88 -3.07 4.43 -0.03
N TYR A 89 -2.88 5.62 0.55
CA TYR A 89 -3.76 6.10 1.60
C TYR A 89 -5.20 6.30 1.10
N ALA A 90 -5.36 6.73 -0.14
CA ALA A 90 -6.69 6.89 -0.73
C ALA A 90 -7.43 5.55 -0.85
N ILE A 91 -6.75 4.48 -1.22
CA ILE A 91 -7.35 3.15 -1.27
C ILE A 91 -7.89 2.77 0.11
N ILE A 92 -7.09 3.00 1.16
CA ILE A 92 -7.50 2.68 2.53
C ILE A 92 -8.72 3.52 2.94
N ALA A 93 -8.68 4.82 2.67
CA ALA A 93 -9.72 5.75 3.11
C ALA A 93 -11.02 5.60 2.34
N LEU A 94 -10.95 5.24 1.05
CA LEU A 94 -12.12 5.21 0.19
C LEU A 94 -12.74 3.82 0.02
N THR A 95 -12.09 2.78 0.53
CA THR A 95 -12.65 1.44 0.49
C THR A 95 -13.77 1.33 1.52
N LYS A 96 -14.97 1.01 1.05
CA LYS A 96 -16.16 0.96 1.91
C LYS A 96 -16.43 -0.45 2.41
N PRO A 97 -17.08 -0.58 3.57
CA PRO A 97 -17.48 -1.90 4.07
C PRO A 97 -18.40 -2.63 3.11
N ARG A 98 -18.37 -3.96 3.18
CA ARG A 98 -19.19 -4.82 2.30
C ARG A 98 -20.60 -5.04 2.79
N GLU A 99 -20.97 -4.51 3.93
CA GLU A 99 -22.23 -4.86 4.59
C GLU A 99 -23.50 -4.56 3.78
N PHE A 100 -23.36 -3.73 2.74
CA PHE A 100 -24.49 -3.38 1.87
C PHE A 100 -24.33 -3.88 0.44
N GLU A 101 -23.39 -4.73 0.22
CA GLU A 101 -23.16 -5.27 -1.12
C GLU A 101 -24.03 -6.48 -1.42
#